data_6a874f88803316f7b0bfe7066c4d197b
#
_entry.id   6a874f88803316f7b0bfe7066c4d197b
#
_cell.length_a   1.000
_cell.length_b   1.000
_cell.length_c   1.000
_cell.angle_alpha   90.00
_cell.angle_beta   90.00
_cell.angle_gamma   90.00
#
_symmetry.space_group_name_H-M   'P 1'
#
loop_
_entity.id
_entity.type
_entity.pdbx_description
1 polymer ?
#
loop_
_entity_poly.entity_id
_entity_poly.type
_entity_poly.pdbx_seq_one_letter_code
_entity_poly.pdbx_strand_id
1 'polypeptide(L)'
;KGKSDNEVMKFCQSFMTELFRHIGADTDVPAGDIGVGGREIGYMFGQYKRLRNEFTGVLTGKGRNWGGSLIRPEATGYGTVYFAKEMLATKGDSFNGKIVAVSGSGNVAQFACEKATQLGGKVVTLSDSEGYIYDEAGINAEKLAWVMDLKNLSLIHI
;
A
#
# COMPACT_ATOMS: atom_id res chain seq x y z
N LYS A 1 -0.27 4.21 15.19
CA LYS A 1 1.16 3.94 15.26
C LYS A 1 1.52 3.63 16.71
N GLY A 2 2.34 2.61 17.00
CA GLY A 2 2.72 2.23 18.36
C GLY A 2 1.65 1.49 19.16
N LYS A 3 0.64 0.93 18.52
CA LYS A 3 -0.41 0.13 19.16
C LYS A 3 -0.20 -1.36 18.89
N SER A 4 -0.49 -2.18 19.89
CA SER A 4 -0.46 -3.64 19.74
C SER A 4 -1.58 -4.12 18.81
N ASP A 5 -1.42 -5.33 18.24
CA ASP A 5 -2.44 -5.96 17.40
C ASP A 5 -3.78 -6.09 18.14
N ASN A 6 -3.76 -6.36 19.43
CA ASN A 6 -4.97 -6.47 20.24
C ASN A 6 -5.69 -5.11 20.40
N GLU A 7 -4.95 -4.00 20.57
CA GLU A 7 -5.53 -2.66 20.62
C GLU A 7 -6.12 -2.27 19.27
N VAL A 8 -5.42 -2.57 18.17
CA VAL A 8 -5.91 -2.33 16.81
C VAL A 8 -7.16 -3.16 16.53
N MET A 9 -7.16 -4.44 16.91
CA MET A 9 -8.32 -5.32 16.76
C MET A 9 -9.54 -4.77 17.50
N LYS A 10 -9.37 -4.37 18.77
CA LYS A 10 -10.46 -3.78 19.57
C LYS A 10 -11.00 -2.50 18.95
N PHE A 11 -10.10 -1.65 18.45
CA PHE A 11 -10.51 -0.44 17.73
C PHE A 11 -11.32 -0.76 16.48
N CYS A 12 -10.85 -1.67 15.62
CA CYS A 12 -11.55 -2.08 14.42
C CYS A 12 -12.92 -2.70 14.73
N GLN A 13 -13.01 -3.50 15.79
CA GLN A 13 -14.28 -4.10 16.23
C GLN A 13 -15.25 -3.03 16.73
N SER A 14 -14.78 -2.09 17.55
CA SER A 14 -15.60 -0.99 18.05
C SER A 14 -16.10 -0.10 16.90
N PHE A 15 -15.20 0.28 15.99
CA PHE A 15 -15.54 1.06 14.80
C PHE A 15 -16.59 0.37 13.93
N MET A 16 -16.42 -0.92 13.66
CA MET A 16 -17.37 -1.70 12.86
C MET A 16 -18.72 -1.85 13.56
N THR A 17 -18.77 -1.87 14.89
CA THR A 17 -20.03 -1.94 15.66
C THR A 17 -20.93 -0.73 15.40
N GLU A 18 -20.34 0.41 15.06
CA GLU A 18 -21.09 1.60 14.64
C GLU A 18 -21.31 1.64 13.12
N LEU A 19 -20.30 1.30 12.34
CA LEU A 19 -20.32 1.43 10.89
C LEU A 19 -21.24 0.42 10.18
N PHE A 20 -21.41 -0.80 10.72
CA PHE A 20 -22.09 -1.91 10.03
C PHE A 20 -23.50 -1.58 9.54
N ARG A 21 -24.18 -0.63 10.15
CA ARG A 21 -25.53 -0.19 9.79
C ARG A 21 -25.58 0.61 8.48
N HIS A 22 -24.45 1.16 8.08
CA HIS A 22 -24.33 2.12 6.98
C HIS A 22 -23.65 1.54 5.76
N ILE A 23 -23.17 0.30 5.82
CA ILE A 23 -22.42 -0.37 4.75
C ILE A 23 -23.09 -1.69 4.36
N GLY A 24 -22.77 -2.15 3.17
CA GLY A 24 -23.27 -3.43 2.64
C GLY A 24 -22.63 -3.72 1.29
N ALA A 25 -22.76 -4.96 0.81
CA ALA A 25 -22.17 -5.40 -0.46
C ALA A 25 -22.63 -4.56 -1.67
N ASP A 26 -23.83 -4.00 -1.60
CA ASP A 26 -24.48 -3.22 -2.67
C ASP A 26 -24.79 -1.77 -2.23
N THR A 27 -24.19 -1.32 -1.13
CA THR A 27 -24.40 0.05 -0.59
C THR A 27 -23.06 0.80 -0.63
N ASP A 28 -22.31 0.77 0.46
CA ASP A 28 -20.96 1.34 0.54
C ASP A 28 -19.99 0.23 0.92
N VAL A 29 -18.93 0.06 0.11
CA VAL A 29 -17.92 -0.98 0.31
C VAL A 29 -16.59 -0.33 0.70
N PRO A 30 -16.28 -0.23 2.00
CA PRO A 30 -15.00 0.32 2.45
C PRO A 30 -13.79 -0.47 1.97
N ALA A 31 -12.68 0.23 1.82
CA ALA A 31 -11.41 -0.31 1.32
C ALA A 31 -10.27 -0.02 2.28
N GLY A 32 -9.16 -0.74 2.11
CA GLY A 32 -7.90 -0.40 2.76
C GLY A 32 -7.27 0.87 2.16
N ASP A 33 -6.52 1.58 2.98
CA ASP A 33 -5.76 2.78 2.61
C ASP A 33 -4.58 2.94 3.59
N ILE A 34 -4.00 4.12 3.71
CA ILE A 34 -2.86 4.40 4.60
C ILE A 34 -3.15 3.88 6.02
N GLY A 35 -2.32 2.96 6.49
CA GLY A 35 -2.44 2.36 7.81
C GLY A 35 -3.57 1.32 7.97
N VAL A 36 -4.31 1.00 6.91
CA VAL A 36 -5.38 0.01 6.91
C VAL A 36 -5.09 -1.08 5.87
N GLY A 37 -4.49 -2.15 6.31
CA GLY A 37 -4.12 -3.30 5.48
C GLY A 37 -5.02 -4.52 5.72
N GLY A 38 -4.57 -5.68 5.23
CA GLY A 38 -5.29 -6.94 5.34
C GLY A 38 -5.61 -7.35 6.78
N ARG A 39 -4.77 -6.96 7.75
CA ARG A 39 -4.98 -7.19 9.18
C ARG A 39 -6.23 -6.46 9.68
N GLU A 40 -6.31 -5.16 9.46
CA GLU A 40 -7.43 -4.30 9.86
C GLU A 40 -8.72 -4.72 9.14
N ILE A 41 -8.64 -4.97 7.84
CA ILE A 41 -9.77 -5.48 7.04
C ILE A 41 -10.28 -6.82 7.61
N GLY A 42 -9.38 -7.72 8.01
CA GLY A 42 -9.75 -8.99 8.64
C GLY A 42 -10.51 -8.80 9.96
N TYR A 43 -10.04 -7.89 10.81
CA TYR A 43 -10.71 -7.57 12.07
C TYR A 43 -12.10 -6.95 11.86
N MET A 44 -12.22 -6.03 10.90
CA MET A 44 -13.50 -5.41 10.56
C MET A 44 -14.47 -6.39 9.92
N PHE A 45 -14.01 -7.24 9.02
CA PHE A 45 -14.83 -8.28 8.40
C PHE A 45 -15.36 -9.29 9.43
N GLY A 46 -14.49 -9.76 10.34
CA GLY A 46 -14.88 -10.67 11.41
C GLY A 46 -15.97 -10.08 12.32
N GLN A 47 -15.86 -8.78 12.64
CA GLN A 47 -16.89 -8.10 13.45
C GLN A 47 -18.19 -7.90 12.67
N TYR A 48 -18.12 -7.50 11.40
CA TYR A 48 -19.30 -7.40 10.55
C TYR A 48 -20.05 -8.73 10.45
N LYS A 49 -19.30 -9.83 10.21
CA LYS A 49 -19.88 -11.18 10.17
C LYS A 49 -20.57 -11.56 11.47
N ARG A 50 -20.02 -11.20 12.62
CA ARG A 50 -20.65 -11.43 13.93
C ARG A 50 -21.95 -10.67 14.13
N LEU A 51 -22.00 -9.40 13.65
CA LEU A 51 -23.16 -8.52 13.84
C LEU A 51 -24.29 -8.82 12.86
N ARG A 52 -23.94 -9.10 11.60
CA ARG A 52 -24.91 -9.33 10.51
C ARG A 52 -25.23 -10.78 10.27
N ASN A 53 -24.38 -11.70 10.72
CA ASN A 53 -24.42 -13.12 10.37
C ASN A 53 -24.37 -13.37 8.85
N GLU A 54 -23.60 -12.54 8.13
CA GLU A 54 -23.47 -12.57 6.68
C GLU A 54 -22.01 -12.77 6.27
N PHE A 55 -21.79 -13.54 5.20
CA PHE A 55 -20.49 -13.67 4.53
C PHE A 55 -20.60 -13.04 3.14
N THR A 56 -20.42 -11.71 3.08
CA THR A 56 -20.69 -10.92 1.88
C THR A 56 -19.49 -10.08 1.46
N GLY A 57 -19.58 -9.45 0.27
CA GLY A 57 -18.56 -8.57 -0.29
C GLY A 57 -18.51 -7.17 0.31
N VAL A 58 -18.80 -7.01 1.58
CA VAL A 58 -18.94 -5.73 2.28
C VAL A 58 -17.66 -4.90 2.40
N LEU A 59 -16.49 -5.51 2.27
CA LEU A 59 -15.18 -4.86 2.37
C LEU A 59 -14.28 -5.34 1.24
N THR A 60 -13.47 -4.45 0.67
CA THR A 60 -12.38 -4.84 -0.23
C THR A 60 -11.10 -5.16 0.56
N GLY A 61 -10.11 -5.75 -0.08
CA GLY A 61 -8.83 -6.06 0.58
C GLY A 61 -8.88 -7.24 1.56
N LYS A 62 -9.95 -8.04 1.51
CA LYS A 62 -10.08 -9.26 2.32
C LYS A 62 -9.06 -10.32 1.90
N GLY A 63 -8.58 -11.10 2.86
CA GLY A 63 -7.83 -12.33 2.60
C GLY A 63 -8.66 -13.38 1.85
N ARG A 64 -8.00 -14.34 1.22
CA ARG A 64 -8.65 -15.41 0.44
C ARG A 64 -9.68 -16.22 1.26
N ASN A 65 -9.38 -16.45 2.52
CA ASN A 65 -10.24 -17.24 3.42
C ASN A 65 -11.57 -16.54 3.78
N TRP A 66 -11.67 -15.23 3.51
CA TRP A 66 -12.89 -14.44 3.73
C TRP A 66 -13.49 -13.90 2.43
N GLY A 67 -13.27 -14.60 1.33
CA GLY A 67 -13.87 -14.24 0.04
C GLY A 67 -13.13 -13.13 -0.72
N GLY A 68 -11.87 -12.86 -0.39
CA GLY A 68 -11.00 -11.92 -1.09
C GLY A 68 -10.17 -12.56 -2.20
N SER A 69 -9.40 -11.74 -2.87
CA SER A 69 -8.46 -12.12 -3.93
C SER A 69 -7.02 -12.14 -3.43
N LEU A 70 -6.11 -12.68 -4.24
CA LEU A 70 -4.68 -12.52 -4.01
C LEU A 70 -4.29 -11.06 -4.14
N ILE A 71 -3.48 -10.58 -3.19
CA ILE A 71 -2.87 -9.26 -3.28
C ILE A 71 -1.73 -9.26 -4.29
N ARG A 72 -1.58 -8.16 -5.00
CA ARG A 72 -0.39 -7.85 -5.82
C ARG A 72 0.25 -6.58 -5.26
N PRO A 73 1.23 -6.70 -4.36
CA PRO A 73 1.83 -5.55 -3.68
C PRO A 73 2.40 -4.51 -4.64
N GLU A 74 2.90 -4.94 -5.78
CA GLU A 74 3.52 -4.11 -6.82
C GLU A 74 2.50 -3.29 -7.66
N ALA A 75 1.22 -3.66 -7.65
CA ALA A 75 0.26 -3.20 -8.65
C ALA A 75 0.12 -1.67 -8.72
N THR A 76 0.02 -0.99 -7.58
CA THR A 76 -0.18 0.46 -7.53
C THR A 76 1.09 1.22 -7.96
N GLY A 77 2.25 0.81 -7.45
CA GLY A 77 3.54 1.41 -7.81
C GLY A 77 3.86 1.23 -9.29
N TYR A 78 3.72 0.02 -9.78
CA TYR A 78 3.94 -0.30 -11.20
C TYR A 78 2.96 0.42 -12.12
N GLY A 79 1.67 0.43 -11.76
CA GLY A 79 0.63 1.10 -12.53
C GLY A 79 0.90 2.60 -12.67
N THR A 80 1.33 3.25 -11.60
CA THR A 80 1.73 4.67 -11.62
C THR A 80 2.87 4.93 -12.60
N VAL A 81 3.91 4.09 -12.59
CA VAL A 81 5.06 4.24 -13.49
C VAL A 81 4.71 3.90 -14.92
N TYR A 82 3.87 2.88 -15.17
CA TYR A 82 3.38 2.59 -16.52
C TYR A 82 2.54 3.73 -17.07
N PHE A 83 1.68 4.34 -16.26
CA PHE A 83 0.93 5.51 -16.69
C PHE A 83 1.85 6.69 -17.04
N ALA A 84 2.86 6.96 -16.20
CA ALA A 84 3.87 7.98 -16.48
C ALA A 84 4.68 7.68 -17.77
N LYS A 85 4.98 6.40 -18.04
CA LYS A 85 5.61 5.97 -19.31
C LYS A 85 4.74 6.35 -20.51
N GLU A 86 3.46 6.05 -20.45
CA GLU A 86 2.53 6.41 -21.55
C GLU A 86 2.40 7.92 -21.70
N MET A 87 2.39 8.69 -20.60
CA MET A 87 2.44 10.17 -20.67
C MET A 87 3.70 10.68 -21.35
N LEU A 88 4.88 10.14 -21.04
CA LEU A 88 6.13 10.49 -21.70
C LEU A 88 6.07 10.16 -23.21
N ALA A 89 5.54 8.99 -23.54
CA ALA A 89 5.43 8.53 -24.92
C ALA A 89 4.60 9.48 -25.81
N THR A 90 3.60 10.20 -25.27
CA THR A 90 2.82 11.20 -26.01
C THR A 90 3.70 12.37 -26.51
N LYS A 91 4.88 12.55 -25.91
CA LYS A 91 5.86 13.58 -26.29
C LYS A 91 7.10 12.99 -26.98
N GLY A 92 7.06 11.71 -27.36
CA GLY A 92 8.20 11.01 -27.94
C GLY A 92 9.34 10.77 -26.96
N ASP A 93 9.06 10.78 -25.65
CA ASP A 93 10.03 10.69 -24.57
C ASP A 93 9.88 9.37 -23.78
N SER A 94 10.84 9.04 -22.91
CA SER A 94 10.87 7.81 -22.12
C SER A 94 11.54 8.01 -20.76
N PHE A 95 11.51 6.98 -19.91
CA PHE A 95 12.27 6.98 -18.65
C PHE A 95 13.78 6.87 -18.85
N ASN A 96 14.24 6.40 -20.01
CA ASN A 96 15.66 6.14 -20.25
C ASN A 96 16.52 7.40 -20.02
N GLY A 97 17.48 7.30 -19.12
CA GLY A 97 18.39 8.40 -18.76
C GLY A 97 17.79 9.53 -17.93
N LYS A 98 16.51 9.43 -17.52
CA LYS A 98 15.90 10.47 -16.67
C LYS A 98 16.26 10.29 -15.20
N ILE A 99 16.41 11.44 -14.53
CA ILE A 99 16.46 11.50 -13.07
C ILE A 99 15.02 11.49 -12.57
N VAL A 100 14.72 10.58 -11.63
CA VAL A 100 13.39 10.38 -11.07
C VAL A 100 13.40 10.67 -9.57
N ALA A 101 12.56 11.57 -9.14
CA ALA A 101 12.30 11.80 -7.71
C ALA A 101 11.03 11.05 -7.30
N VAL A 102 11.15 10.24 -6.26
CA VAL A 102 10.03 9.51 -5.66
C VAL A 102 9.80 10.07 -4.26
N SER A 103 8.57 10.47 -3.96
CA SER A 103 8.13 10.86 -2.62
C SER A 103 7.52 9.66 -1.91
N GLY A 104 7.87 9.50 -0.63
CA GLY A 104 7.47 8.34 0.17
C GLY A 104 8.54 7.24 0.21
N SER A 105 8.33 6.24 1.06
CA SER A 105 9.16 5.03 1.18
C SER A 105 8.32 3.80 1.56
N GLY A 106 7.00 3.91 1.47
CA GLY A 106 6.08 2.80 1.68
C GLY A 106 5.96 1.91 0.44
N ASN A 107 4.99 0.99 0.46
CA ASN A 107 4.77 0.00 -0.59
C ASN A 107 4.74 0.61 -2.01
N VAL A 108 3.91 1.62 -2.23
CA VAL A 108 3.76 2.24 -3.55
C VAL A 108 5.07 2.87 -4.03
N ALA A 109 5.78 3.60 -3.17
CA ALA A 109 7.04 4.25 -3.49
C ALA A 109 8.15 3.23 -3.81
N GLN A 110 8.23 2.13 -3.06
CA GLN A 110 9.20 1.07 -3.27
C GLN A 110 9.04 0.43 -4.66
N PHE A 111 7.82 0.03 -5.01
CA PHE A 111 7.55 -0.56 -6.33
C PHE A 111 7.59 0.46 -7.47
N ALA A 112 7.27 1.73 -7.22
CA ALA A 112 7.50 2.80 -8.20
C ALA A 112 9.00 2.99 -8.47
N CYS A 113 9.83 2.99 -7.43
CA CYS A 113 11.30 3.06 -7.54
C CYS A 113 11.84 1.89 -8.38
N GLU A 114 11.43 0.66 -8.04
CA GLU A 114 11.82 -0.54 -8.77
C GLU A 114 11.47 -0.45 -10.26
N LYS A 115 10.21 -0.13 -10.57
CA LYS A 115 9.74 -0.09 -11.96
C LYS A 115 10.37 1.04 -12.76
N ALA A 116 10.52 2.23 -12.18
CA ALA A 116 11.17 3.36 -12.85
C ALA A 116 12.63 3.02 -13.20
N THR A 117 13.34 2.33 -12.29
CA THR A 117 14.71 1.85 -12.53
C THR A 117 14.75 0.80 -13.64
N GLN A 118 13.82 -0.15 -13.65
CA GLN A 118 13.69 -1.16 -14.71
C GLN A 118 13.44 -0.55 -16.10
N LEU A 119 12.77 0.61 -16.17
CA LEU A 119 12.53 1.34 -17.41
C LEU A 119 13.67 2.30 -17.81
N GLY A 120 14.80 2.24 -17.11
CA GLY A 120 16.00 3.02 -17.42
C GLY A 120 16.07 4.40 -16.75
N GLY A 121 15.17 4.72 -15.84
CA GLY A 121 15.25 5.91 -15.00
C GLY A 121 16.24 5.73 -13.84
N LYS A 122 16.86 6.82 -13.41
CA LYS A 122 17.69 6.86 -12.20
C LYS A 122 16.90 7.48 -11.06
N VAL A 123 16.38 6.64 -10.14
CA VAL A 123 15.68 7.14 -8.96
C VAL A 123 16.69 7.63 -7.94
N VAL A 124 16.54 8.86 -7.48
CA VAL A 124 17.51 9.52 -6.59
C VAL A 124 16.97 9.88 -5.22
N THR A 125 15.63 9.79 -4.99
CA THR A 125 15.04 10.15 -3.69
C THR A 125 14.05 9.11 -3.20
N LEU A 126 13.98 8.97 -1.88
CA LEU A 126 12.86 8.41 -1.13
C LEU A 126 12.64 9.27 0.11
N SER A 127 11.44 9.26 0.69
CA SER A 127 11.13 10.10 1.86
C SER A 127 10.12 9.45 2.80
N ASP A 128 10.02 10.00 4.01
CA ASP A 128 8.91 9.73 4.94
C ASP A 128 8.52 11.01 5.69
N SER A 129 7.75 10.86 6.79
CA SER A 129 7.31 12.01 7.60
C SER A 129 8.44 12.74 8.33
N GLU A 130 9.60 12.12 8.51
CA GLU A 130 10.72 12.64 9.29
C GLU A 130 11.85 13.20 8.42
N GLY A 131 11.86 12.85 7.12
CA GLY A 131 12.88 13.33 6.22
C GLY A 131 12.90 12.67 4.85
N TYR A 132 14.00 12.88 4.15
CA TYR A 132 14.26 12.28 2.84
C TYR A 132 15.71 11.85 2.69
N ILE A 133 15.93 10.93 1.79
CA ILE A 133 17.26 10.59 1.29
C ILE A 133 17.41 11.08 -0.13
N TYR A 134 18.60 11.56 -0.44
CA TYR A 134 19.03 11.90 -1.80
C TYR A 134 20.32 11.17 -2.11
N ASP A 135 20.33 10.39 -3.17
CA ASP A 135 21.48 9.65 -3.63
C ASP A 135 21.74 9.95 -5.10
N GLU A 136 22.76 10.78 -5.36
CA GLU A 136 23.13 11.18 -6.72
C GLU A 136 23.52 9.99 -7.61
N ALA A 137 24.10 8.93 -7.02
CA ALA A 137 24.43 7.71 -7.74
C ALA A 137 23.20 6.89 -8.14
N GLY A 138 22.08 7.16 -7.50
CA GLY A 138 20.80 6.47 -7.70
C GLY A 138 20.56 5.33 -6.72
N ILE A 139 19.29 5.06 -6.47
CA ILE A 139 18.82 3.98 -5.60
C ILE A 139 18.71 2.72 -6.45
N ASN A 140 19.74 1.88 -6.40
CA ASN A 140 19.79 0.60 -7.08
C ASN A 140 18.99 -0.48 -6.32
N ALA A 141 18.94 -1.70 -6.85
CA ALA A 141 18.19 -2.82 -6.26
C ALA A 141 18.66 -3.17 -4.84
N GLU A 142 19.96 -3.11 -4.55
CA GLU A 142 20.53 -3.40 -3.23
C GLU A 142 20.10 -2.35 -2.19
N LYS A 143 20.21 -1.07 -2.52
CA LYS A 143 19.77 0.04 -1.67
C LYS A 143 18.26 0.01 -1.45
N LEU A 144 17.49 -0.32 -2.50
CA LEU A 144 16.04 -0.46 -2.38
C LEU A 144 15.67 -1.62 -1.46
N ALA A 145 16.33 -2.78 -1.58
CA ALA A 145 16.11 -3.92 -0.69
C ALA A 145 16.38 -3.55 0.77
N TRP A 146 17.47 -2.83 1.03
CA TRP A 146 17.76 -2.32 2.38
C TRP A 146 16.66 -1.40 2.92
N VAL A 147 16.11 -0.50 2.10
CA VAL A 147 14.98 0.35 2.50
C VAL A 147 13.73 -0.48 2.80
N MET A 148 13.45 -1.51 1.98
CA MET A 148 12.32 -2.41 2.20
C MET A 148 12.44 -3.15 3.54
N ASP A 149 13.62 -3.69 3.83
CA ASP A 149 13.89 -4.38 5.10
C ASP A 149 13.76 -3.44 6.29
N LEU A 150 14.32 -2.24 6.20
CA LEU A 150 14.21 -1.21 7.25
C LEU A 150 12.73 -0.86 7.54
N LYS A 151 11.92 -0.70 6.50
CA LYS A 151 10.48 -0.39 6.65
C LYS A 151 9.70 -1.56 7.25
N ASN A 152 10.03 -2.78 6.88
CA ASN A 152 9.44 -3.98 7.46
C ASN A 152 9.80 -4.13 8.94
N LEU A 153 11.07 -3.91 9.32
CA LEU A 153 11.51 -3.91 10.72
C LEU A 153 10.82 -2.80 11.53
N SER A 154 10.69 -1.60 10.97
CA SER A 154 9.98 -0.47 11.59
C SER A 154 8.50 -0.78 11.89
N LEU A 155 7.87 -1.68 11.14
CA LEU A 155 6.50 -2.14 11.40
C LEU A 155 6.43 -3.19 12.52
N ILE A 156 7.53 -3.90 12.79
CA ILE A 156 7.60 -4.93 13.85
C ILE A 156 7.91 -4.30 15.21
N HIS A 157 8.64 -3.20 15.24
CA HIS A 157 9.12 -2.56 16.48
C HIS A 157 8.32 -1.32 16.92
N ILE A 158 7.21 -1.05 16.26
CA ILE A 158 6.34 0.09 16.63
C ILE A 158 5.05 -0.39 17.27
#